data_d16f4a27fa2f861245e11c5ba55c6dd4
#
_entry.id   d16f4a27fa2f861245e11c5ba55c6dd4
#
_cell.length_a   1.000
_cell.length_b   1.000
_cell.length_c   1.000
_cell.angle_alpha   90.00
_cell.angle_beta   90.00
_cell.angle_gamma   90.00
#
_symmetry.space_group_name_H-M   'P 1'
#
loop_
_entity.id
_entity.type
_entity.pdbx_description
1 polymer ?
#
loop_
_entity_poly.entity_id
_entity_poly.type
_entity_poly.pdbx_seq_one_letter_code
_entity_poly.pdbx_strand_id
1 'polypeptide(L)'
;MFAYIKGSLEMKFKNYIVIDVGGLGYKIFMSENAIESIGDIGEIIKVFTYYRVREDDVSIFGFKTQEELRMFELLLSGSGVGAKSALVMLSCIEPSEFAIAVISNNVKLLTQIPGIGPKSAQRIILELKDKLKAEQSEEQIEQTKAKSAKSTENVQEAISGLMVLGYSRKDIEKAFDHLAVEDLSVEDLVKKGLILLTQK
;
A
#
# COMPACT_ATOMS: atom_id res chain seq x y z
N MET A 1 6.26 -4.04 19.41
CA MET A 1 5.69 -3.99 18.05
C MET A 1 6.65 -4.73 17.12
N PHE A 2 6.15 -5.59 16.24
CA PHE A 2 6.99 -6.35 15.31
C PHE A 2 6.94 -5.64 13.93
N ALA A 3 8.09 -5.26 13.39
CA ALA A 3 8.19 -4.64 12.05
C ALA A 3 8.11 -5.70 10.93
N TYR A 4 8.67 -6.87 11.19
CA TYR A 4 8.58 -8.03 10.33
C TYR A 4 8.77 -9.31 11.14
N ILE A 5 8.36 -10.44 10.57
CA ILE A 5 8.66 -11.78 11.08
C ILE A 5 9.37 -12.56 9.97
N LYS A 6 10.51 -13.17 10.31
CA LYS A 6 11.28 -14.02 9.41
C LYS A 6 11.52 -15.37 10.09
N GLY A 7 11.15 -16.45 9.40
CA GLY A 7 11.30 -17.81 9.90
C GLY A 7 10.83 -18.85 8.89
N SER A 8 10.73 -20.11 9.32
CA SER A 8 10.25 -21.22 8.51
C SER A 8 8.73 -21.15 8.34
N LEU A 9 8.25 -21.27 7.11
CA LEU A 9 6.82 -21.40 6.82
C LEU A 9 6.36 -22.81 7.19
N GLU A 10 5.62 -22.95 8.29
CA GLU A 10 5.18 -24.24 8.80
C GLU A 10 3.83 -24.66 8.28
N MET A 11 2.88 -23.71 8.13
CA MET A 11 1.52 -24.01 7.72
C MET A 11 0.94 -22.89 6.85
N LYS A 12 0.12 -23.27 5.87
CA LYS A 12 -0.68 -22.35 5.04
C LYS A 12 -2.15 -22.71 5.19
N PHE A 13 -2.96 -21.70 5.51
CA PHE A 13 -4.42 -21.78 5.57
C PHE A 13 -5.02 -20.73 4.63
N LYS A 14 -6.32 -20.74 4.46
CA LYS A 14 -7.00 -19.82 3.53
C LYS A 14 -6.77 -18.33 3.84
N ASN A 15 -6.66 -17.96 5.13
CA ASN A 15 -6.61 -16.57 5.58
C ASN A 15 -5.50 -16.27 6.57
N TYR A 16 -4.62 -17.23 6.85
CA TYR A 16 -3.42 -17.04 7.66
C TYR A 16 -2.36 -18.08 7.35
N ILE A 17 -1.14 -17.77 7.74
CA ILE A 17 0.00 -18.68 7.74
C ILE A 17 0.54 -18.83 9.17
N VAL A 18 1.36 -19.86 9.37
CA VAL A 18 2.16 -20.01 10.60
C VAL A 18 3.63 -20.00 10.24
N ILE A 19 4.38 -19.09 10.86
CA ILE A 19 5.84 -19.00 10.72
C ILE A 19 6.45 -19.44 12.04
N ASP A 20 7.35 -20.41 12.01
CA ASP A 20 8.18 -20.78 13.15
C ASP A 20 9.41 -19.89 13.22
N VAL A 21 9.64 -19.32 14.42
CA VAL A 21 10.84 -18.56 14.74
C VAL A 21 11.43 -19.13 16.03
N GLY A 22 12.35 -20.08 15.86
CA GLY A 22 13.06 -20.68 16.99
C GLY A 22 12.18 -21.50 17.93
N GLY A 23 11.18 -22.23 17.41
CA GLY A 23 10.24 -23.04 18.17
C GLY A 23 8.97 -22.31 18.62
N LEU A 24 8.79 -21.04 18.20
CA LEU A 24 7.55 -20.27 18.42
C LEU A 24 6.81 -20.09 17.12
N GLY A 25 5.59 -20.66 17.02
CA GLY A 25 4.71 -20.53 15.86
C GLY A 25 3.89 -19.25 15.91
N TYR A 26 4.17 -18.32 15.01
CA TYR A 26 3.43 -17.07 14.86
C TYR A 26 2.29 -17.24 13.84
N LYS A 27 1.04 -17.06 14.29
CA LYS A 27 -0.14 -16.99 13.42
C LYS A 27 -0.25 -15.61 12.82
N ILE A 28 -0.19 -15.51 11.49
CA ILE A 28 -0.15 -14.25 10.75
C ILE A 28 -1.27 -14.25 9.72
N PHE A 29 -2.23 -13.33 9.86
CA PHE A 29 -3.32 -13.14 8.90
C PHE A 29 -2.81 -12.43 7.65
N MET A 30 -3.13 -12.95 6.47
CA MET A 30 -2.72 -12.39 5.19
C MET A 30 -3.85 -12.47 4.17
N SER A 31 -3.72 -11.73 3.08
CA SER A 31 -4.60 -11.85 1.92
C SER A 31 -4.43 -13.22 1.23
N GLU A 32 -5.49 -13.74 0.63
CA GLU A 32 -5.48 -15.06 -0.03
C GLU A 32 -4.41 -15.11 -1.14
N ASN A 33 -4.33 -14.08 -1.99
CA ASN A 33 -3.32 -13.98 -3.06
C ASN A 33 -1.89 -13.96 -2.51
N ALA A 34 -1.65 -13.27 -1.38
CA ALA A 34 -0.34 -13.26 -0.75
C ALA A 34 0.04 -14.64 -0.21
N ILE A 35 -0.91 -15.38 0.39
CA ILE A 35 -0.68 -16.74 0.90
C ILE A 35 -0.35 -17.71 -0.23
N GLU A 36 -1.03 -17.61 -1.38
CA GLU A 36 -0.76 -18.47 -2.53
C GLU A 36 0.66 -18.31 -3.05
N SER A 37 1.18 -17.09 -3.03
CA SER A 37 2.47 -16.71 -3.64
C SER A 37 3.62 -16.48 -2.64
N ILE A 38 3.45 -16.79 -1.34
CA ILE A 38 4.45 -16.48 -0.29
C ILE A 38 5.66 -17.45 -0.29
N GLY A 39 5.57 -18.59 -0.95
CA GLY A 39 6.56 -19.67 -0.93
C GLY A 39 5.97 -21.00 -0.47
N ASP A 40 6.81 -22.02 -0.37
CA ASP A 40 6.41 -23.37 0.02
C ASP A 40 6.66 -23.66 1.51
N ILE A 41 5.93 -24.65 2.06
CA ILE A 41 6.11 -25.10 3.45
C ILE A 41 7.54 -25.60 3.62
N GLY A 42 8.21 -25.15 4.69
CA GLY A 42 9.61 -25.42 5.00
C GLY A 42 10.57 -24.34 4.52
N GLU A 43 10.14 -23.42 3.64
CA GLU A 43 11.00 -22.31 3.21
C GLU A 43 11.14 -21.22 4.28
N ILE A 44 12.29 -20.56 4.28
CA ILE A 44 12.51 -19.37 5.11
C ILE A 44 11.92 -18.15 4.40
N ILE A 45 10.86 -17.62 4.97
CA ILE A 45 10.18 -16.45 4.45
C ILE A 45 10.30 -15.25 5.39
N LYS A 46 10.09 -14.06 4.85
CA LYS A 46 9.98 -12.79 5.60
C LYS A 46 8.67 -12.11 5.23
N VAL A 47 7.88 -11.73 6.21
CA VAL A 47 6.66 -10.93 6.05
C VAL A 47 6.75 -9.67 6.87
N PHE A 48 6.37 -8.54 6.31
CA PHE A 48 6.18 -7.29 7.03
C PHE A 48 4.92 -7.40 7.86
N THR A 49 4.88 -6.79 9.05
CA THR A 49 3.77 -7.06 9.97
C THR A 49 3.15 -5.80 10.54
N TYR A 50 1.82 -5.85 10.65
CA TYR A 50 1.02 -4.93 11.43
C TYR A 50 0.51 -5.65 12.69
N TYR A 51 0.94 -5.20 13.86
CA TYR A 51 0.56 -5.77 15.14
C TYR A 51 -0.60 -4.96 15.72
N ARG A 52 -1.75 -5.62 15.85
CA ARG A 52 -2.98 -5.01 16.38
C ARG A 52 -3.30 -5.59 17.74
N VAL A 53 -3.46 -4.71 18.72
CA VAL A 53 -3.90 -5.04 20.07
C VAL A 53 -5.25 -4.38 20.33
N ARG A 54 -6.22 -5.16 20.78
CA ARG A 54 -7.51 -4.70 21.32
C ARG A 54 -7.73 -5.32 22.69
N GLU A 55 -8.74 -4.90 23.40
CA GLU A 55 -9.09 -5.44 24.72
C GLU A 55 -9.39 -6.94 24.69
N ASP A 56 -10.00 -7.41 23.60
CA ASP A 56 -10.51 -8.76 23.39
C ASP A 56 -9.72 -9.59 22.37
N ASP A 57 -8.75 -8.99 21.65
CA ASP A 57 -8.05 -9.65 20.56
C ASP A 57 -6.64 -9.09 20.31
N VAL A 58 -5.71 -10.01 20.09
CA VAL A 58 -4.36 -9.70 19.61
C VAL A 58 -4.15 -10.40 18.28
N SER A 59 -3.89 -9.63 17.24
CA SER A 59 -3.75 -10.15 15.88
C SER A 59 -2.49 -9.61 15.20
N ILE A 60 -1.82 -10.47 14.42
CA ILE A 60 -0.72 -10.08 13.54
C ILE A 60 -1.21 -10.20 12.10
N PHE A 61 -1.12 -9.12 11.34
CA PHE A 61 -1.39 -9.08 9.91
C PHE A 61 -0.05 -9.04 9.17
N GLY A 62 0.09 -9.83 8.10
CA GLY A 62 1.32 -9.97 7.34
C GLY A 62 1.17 -9.55 5.88
N PHE A 63 2.26 -9.03 5.33
CA PHE A 63 2.33 -8.47 3.98
C PHE A 63 3.64 -8.88 3.33
N LYS A 64 3.60 -9.18 2.02
CA LYS A 64 4.79 -9.54 1.26
C LYS A 64 5.70 -8.34 1.03
N THR A 65 5.09 -7.18 0.84
CA THR A 65 5.80 -5.94 0.53
C THR A 65 5.47 -4.83 1.54
N GLN A 66 6.30 -3.80 1.57
CA GLN A 66 6.05 -2.62 2.40
C GLN A 66 4.88 -1.78 1.85
N GLU A 67 4.67 -1.81 0.54
CA GLU A 67 3.56 -1.12 -0.13
C GLU A 67 2.22 -1.71 0.30
N GLU A 68 2.11 -3.04 0.36
CA GLU A 68 0.92 -3.71 0.89
C GLU A 68 0.66 -3.32 2.35
N LEU A 69 1.70 -3.30 3.18
CA LEU A 69 1.59 -2.85 4.58
C LEU A 69 1.12 -1.40 4.67
N ARG A 70 1.73 -0.49 3.90
CA ARG A 70 1.33 0.93 3.87
C ARG A 70 -0.10 1.12 3.40
N MET A 71 -0.50 0.44 2.32
CA MET A 71 -1.89 0.47 1.86
C MET A 71 -2.85 -0.03 2.94
N PHE A 72 -2.50 -1.10 3.66
CA PHE A 72 -3.30 -1.61 4.78
C PHE A 72 -3.45 -0.58 5.91
N GLU A 73 -2.35 0.03 6.35
CA GLU A 73 -2.35 1.08 7.38
C GLU A 73 -3.18 2.29 6.94
N LEU A 74 -3.05 2.68 5.69
CA LEU A 74 -3.81 3.76 5.08
C LEU A 74 -5.31 3.47 5.10
N LEU A 75 -5.71 2.26 4.70
CA LEU A 75 -7.12 1.83 4.75
C LEU A 75 -7.67 1.80 6.17
N LEU A 76 -6.89 1.34 7.15
CA LEU A 76 -7.29 1.34 8.56
C LEU A 76 -7.44 2.74 9.15
N SER A 77 -6.69 3.70 8.65
CA SER A 77 -6.78 5.10 9.09
C SER A 77 -8.02 5.81 8.57
N GLY A 78 -8.68 5.25 7.56
CA GLY A 78 -9.97 5.72 7.04
C GLY A 78 -11.14 5.23 7.89
N SER A 79 -12.20 6.03 7.95
CA SER A 79 -13.38 5.68 8.74
C SER A 79 -14.18 4.55 8.07
N GLY A 80 -14.42 3.49 8.81
CA GLY A 80 -15.32 2.40 8.41
C GLY A 80 -14.64 1.23 7.69
N VAL A 81 -13.31 1.22 7.55
CA VAL A 81 -12.57 0.06 7.03
C VAL A 81 -11.92 -0.69 8.19
N GLY A 82 -12.37 -1.90 8.46
CA GLY A 82 -11.75 -2.81 9.42
C GLY A 82 -10.63 -3.65 8.80
N ALA A 83 -9.79 -4.25 9.65
CA ALA A 83 -8.64 -5.06 9.20
C ALA A 83 -9.02 -6.20 8.24
N LYS A 84 -10.14 -6.88 8.48
CA LYS A 84 -10.64 -7.94 7.58
C LYS A 84 -11.02 -7.38 6.21
N SER A 85 -11.71 -6.23 6.17
CA SER A 85 -12.08 -5.57 4.92
C SER A 85 -10.84 -5.07 4.17
N ALA A 86 -9.86 -4.52 4.87
CA ALA A 86 -8.60 -4.09 4.28
C ALA A 86 -7.82 -5.27 3.65
N LEU A 87 -7.78 -6.45 4.28
CA LEU A 87 -7.19 -7.65 3.66
C LEU A 87 -7.95 -8.10 2.41
N VAL A 88 -9.29 -8.04 2.40
CA VAL A 88 -10.08 -8.35 1.20
C VAL A 88 -9.76 -7.35 0.09
N MET A 89 -9.61 -6.07 0.39
CA MET A 89 -9.21 -5.07 -0.61
C MET A 89 -7.86 -5.39 -1.21
N LEU A 90 -6.85 -5.72 -0.38
CA LEU A 90 -5.52 -6.14 -0.84
C LEU A 90 -5.51 -7.44 -1.65
N SER A 91 -6.54 -8.29 -1.50
CA SER A 91 -6.71 -9.46 -2.36
C SER A 91 -7.31 -9.15 -3.73
N CYS A 92 -7.92 -7.97 -3.89
CA CYS A 92 -8.67 -7.60 -5.09
C CYS A 92 -8.00 -6.54 -5.96
N ILE A 93 -7.09 -5.75 -5.39
CA ILE A 93 -6.45 -4.63 -6.08
C ILE A 93 -5.02 -4.45 -5.60
N GLU A 94 -4.12 -4.25 -6.55
CA GLU A 94 -2.72 -3.95 -6.26
C GLU A 94 -2.55 -2.52 -5.69
N PRO A 95 -1.54 -2.28 -4.82
CA PRO A 95 -1.32 -0.95 -4.24
C PRO A 95 -1.20 0.18 -5.27
N SER A 96 -0.51 -0.05 -6.38
CA SER A 96 -0.36 0.93 -7.46
C SER A 96 -1.69 1.27 -8.13
N GLU A 97 -2.51 0.26 -8.41
CA GLU A 97 -3.82 0.42 -9.04
C GLU A 97 -4.80 1.12 -8.08
N PHE A 98 -4.75 0.79 -6.79
CA PHE A 98 -5.51 1.49 -5.77
C PHE A 98 -5.15 2.98 -5.71
N ALA A 99 -3.85 3.32 -5.70
CA ALA A 99 -3.39 4.70 -5.70
C ALA A 99 -3.92 5.48 -6.91
N ILE A 100 -3.83 4.89 -8.11
CA ILE A 100 -4.38 5.48 -9.35
C ILE A 100 -5.90 5.68 -9.24
N ALA A 101 -6.64 4.69 -8.70
CA ALA A 101 -8.09 4.80 -8.51
C ALA A 101 -8.46 5.96 -7.58
N VAL A 102 -7.68 6.19 -6.52
CA VAL A 102 -7.89 7.32 -5.60
C VAL A 102 -7.65 8.65 -6.29
N ILE A 103 -6.54 8.81 -7.03
CA ILE A 103 -6.19 10.07 -7.70
C ILE A 103 -7.23 10.42 -8.75
N SER A 104 -7.56 9.45 -9.62
CA SER A 104 -8.50 9.63 -10.73
C SER A 104 -9.98 9.66 -10.31
N ASN A 105 -10.29 9.61 -9.00
CA ASN A 105 -11.67 9.48 -8.47
C ASN A 105 -12.44 8.28 -9.05
N ASN A 106 -11.77 7.17 -9.30
CA ASN A 106 -12.40 6.01 -9.92
C ASN A 106 -13.22 5.20 -8.89
N VAL A 107 -14.37 5.76 -8.47
CA VAL A 107 -15.32 5.11 -7.57
C VAL A 107 -15.76 3.74 -8.11
N LYS A 108 -15.90 3.62 -9.45
CA LYS A 108 -16.37 2.38 -10.09
C LYS A 108 -15.39 1.22 -9.86
N LEU A 109 -14.09 1.48 -9.93
CA LEU A 109 -13.08 0.45 -9.68
C LEU A 109 -13.14 -0.02 -8.22
N LEU A 110 -13.21 0.90 -7.27
CA LEU A 110 -13.28 0.54 -5.85
C LEU A 110 -14.58 -0.18 -5.47
N THR A 111 -15.68 0.07 -6.17
CA THR A 111 -16.95 -0.65 -5.92
C THR A 111 -16.97 -2.08 -6.48
N GLN A 112 -15.98 -2.49 -7.25
CA GLN A 112 -15.81 -3.88 -7.66
C GLN A 112 -15.29 -4.76 -6.50
N ILE A 113 -14.73 -4.14 -5.47
CA ILE A 113 -14.20 -4.85 -4.30
C ILE A 113 -15.36 -5.30 -3.41
N PRO A 114 -15.46 -6.59 -3.05
CA PRO A 114 -16.53 -7.10 -2.19
C PRO A 114 -16.63 -6.34 -0.87
N GLY A 115 -17.84 -5.88 -0.52
CA GLY A 115 -18.08 -5.13 0.71
C GLY A 115 -17.83 -3.61 0.62
N ILE A 116 -17.40 -3.10 -0.55
CA ILE A 116 -17.23 -1.67 -0.80
C ILE A 116 -18.38 -1.16 -1.67
N GLY A 117 -19.32 -0.46 -1.04
CA GLY A 117 -20.38 0.24 -1.77
C GLY A 117 -19.96 1.62 -2.27
N PRO A 118 -20.78 2.27 -3.13
CA PRO A 118 -20.45 3.59 -3.69
C PRO A 118 -20.15 4.66 -2.62
N LYS A 119 -20.90 4.67 -1.53
CA LYS A 119 -20.69 5.62 -0.41
C LYS A 119 -19.34 5.38 0.28
N SER A 120 -18.97 4.11 0.53
CA SER A 120 -17.69 3.76 1.13
C SER A 120 -16.52 4.10 0.20
N ALA A 121 -16.64 3.81 -1.10
CA ALA A 121 -15.63 4.14 -2.09
C ALA A 121 -15.39 5.65 -2.19
N GLN A 122 -16.45 6.45 -2.27
CA GLN A 122 -16.36 7.91 -2.29
C GLN A 122 -15.69 8.45 -1.02
N ARG A 123 -16.04 7.90 0.13
CA ARG A 123 -15.46 8.30 1.42
C ARG A 123 -13.97 7.97 1.50
N ILE A 124 -13.57 6.77 1.10
CA ILE A 124 -12.15 6.35 1.03
C ILE A 124 -11.37 7.33 0.16
N ILE A 125 -11.86 7.62 -1.05
CA ILE A 125 -11.20 8.55 -1.98
C ILE A 125 -11.07 9.94 -1.35
N LEU A 126 -12.13 10.48 -0.74
CA LEU A 126 -12.12 11.80 -0.15
C LEU A 126 -11.11 11.89 1.01
N GLU A 127 -11.19 10.95 1.97
CA GLU A 127 -10.32 10.92 3.16
C GLU A 127 -8.84 10.79 2.76
N LEU A 128 -8.52 9.98 1.74
CA LEU A 128 -7.15 9.84 1.27
C LEU A 128 -6.65 11.07 0.52
N LYS A 129 -7.49 11.70 -0.29
CA LYS A 129 -7.14 12.97 -0.96
C LYS A 129 -6.94 14.11 0.04
N ASP A 130 -7.73 14.16 1.11
CA ASP A 130 -7.58 15.18 2.14
C ASP A 130 -6.27 15.01 2.93
N LYS A 131 -5.84 13.76 3.18
CA LYS A 131 -4.52 13.47 3.76
C LYS A 131 -3.39 13.94 2.84
N LEU A 132 -3.48 13.65 1.55
CA LEU A 132 -2.50 14.13 0.57
C LEU A 132 -2.40 15.64 0.53
N LYS A 133 -3.54 16.35 0.60
CA LYS A 133 -3.55 17.82 0.64
C LYS A 133 -2.93 18.37 1.92
N ALA A 134 -3.18 17.70 3.08
CA ALA A 134 -2.59 18.10 4.34
C ALA A 134 -1.05 17.97 4.33
N GLU A 135 -0.54 16.84 3.83
CA GLU A 135 0.90 16.61 3.66
C GLU A 135 1.53 17.62 2.68
N GLN A 136 0.85 17.95 1.58
CA GLN A 136 1.30 18.97 0.64
C GLN A 136 1.35 20.39 1.24
N SER A 137 0.44 20.72 2.15
CA SER A 137 0.42 22.07 2.78
C SER A 137 1.53 22.25 3.81
N GLU A 138 2.06 21.19 4.41
CA GLU A 138 3.22 21.25 5.30
C GLU A 138 4.54 21.39 4.52
N GLU A 139 4.63 20.84 3.29
CA GLU A 139 5.84 20.90 2.46
C GLU A 139 5.91 22.14 1.54
N GLN A 140 4.79 22.82 1.25
CA GLN A 140 4.75 24.00 0.36
C GLN A 140 5.39 25.27 0.91
N ILE A 141 5.95 25.27 2.12
CA ILE A 141 6.72 26.41 2.67
C ILE A 141 8.13 26.53 2.03
N GLU A 142 8.60 25.51 1.34
CA GLU A 142 9.89 25.54 0.64
C GLU A 142 9.77 25.06 -0.82
N GLN A 143 9.74 25.98 -1.75
CA GLN A 143 10.04 25.86 -3.20
C GLN A 143 8.89 26.03 -4.19
N THR A 144 8.77 27.27 -4.64
CA THR A 144 8.30 27.67 -5.98
C THR A 144 9.42 27.50 -7.02
N LYS A 145 9.15 26.78 -8.13
CA LYS A 145 9.36 27.22 -9.54
C LYS A 145 9.36 26.08 -10.57
N ALA A 146 8.34 26.15 -11.40
CA ALA A 146 8.25 26.00 -12.88
C ALA A 146 9.11 24.99 -13.67
N LYS A 147 8.48 24.11 -14.47
CA LYS A 147 8.43 24.16 -15.95
C LYS A 147 7.89 22.90 -16.65
N SER A 148 7.13 23.17 -17.73
CA SER A 148 6.71 22.42 -18.94
C SER A 148 5.55 21.40 -18.86
N ALA A 149 4.59 21.53 -19.82
CA ALA A 149 3.16 21.39 -19.54
C ALA A 149 2.45 20.06 -19.82
N LYS A 150 3.07 18.98 -20.33
CA LYS A 150 2.35 17.69 -20.46
C LYS A 150 3.08 16.51 -19.80
N SER A 151 4.37 16.40 -19.92
CA SER A 151 5.19 15.45 -19.15
C SER A 151 5.12 15.75 -17.65
N THR A 152 4.92 17.03 -17.31
CA THR A 152 4.80 17.53 -15.93
C THR A 152 3.50 17.09 -15.26
N GLU A 153 2.41 16.96 -16.01
CA GLU A 153 1.09 16.60 -15.49
C GLU A 153 1.05 15.12 -15.08
N ASN A 154 1.52 14.22 -15.93
CA ASN A 154 1.65 12.79 -15.63
C ASN A 154 2.61 12.55 -14.46
N VAL A 155 3.73 13.27 -14.40
CA VAL A 155 4.70 13.17 -13.30
C VAL A 155 4.10 13.65 -11.99
N GLN A 156 3.38 14.78 -11.97
CA GLN A 156 2.72 15.28 -10.76
C GLN A 156 1.61 14.35 -10.28
N GLU A 157 0.87 13.75 -11.21
CA GLU A 157 -0.16 12.76 -10.89
C GLU A 157 0.47 11.48 -10.33
N ALA A 158 1.58 11.01 -10.89
CA ALA A 158 2.32 9.86 -10.38
C ALA A 158 2.94 10.12 -9.00
N ILE A 159 3.51 11.32 -8.78
CA ILE A 159 3.99 11.75 -7.46
C ILE A 159 2.85 11.69 -6.45
N SER A 160 1.68 12.25 -6.79
CA SER A 160 0.51 12.20 -5.92
C SER A 160 0.09 10.77 -5.60
N GLY A 161 0.16 9.85 -6.57
CA GLY A 161 -0.12 8.42 -6.37
C GLY A 161 0.84 7.75 -5.40
N LEU A 162 2.12 8.01 -5.54
CA LEU A 162 3.14 7.47 -4.64
C LEU A 162 3.05 8.07 -3.23
N MET A 163 2.64 9.33 -3.11
CA MET A 163 2.34 9.96 -1.81
C MET A 163 1.12 9.32 -1.13
N VAL A 164 0.08 8.89 -1.88
CA VAL A 164 -1.02 8.09 -1.33
C VAL A 164 -0.50 6.83 -0.63
N LEU A 165 0.55 6.22 -1.18
CA LEU A 165 1.18 5.03 -0.60
C LEU A 165 2.16 5.35 0.54
N GLY A 166 2.22 6.62 0.99
CA GLY A 166 3.00 7.05 2.15
C GLY A 166 4.49 7.28 1.88
N TYR A 167 4.89 7.48 0.62
CA TYR A 167 6.25 7.92 0.31
C TYR A 167 6.36 9.44 0.42
N SER A 168 7.49 9.96 0.94
CA SER A 168 7.70 11.40 0.97
C SER A 168 7.93 11.93 -0.45
N ARG A 169 7.42 13.14 -0.72
CA ARG A 169 7.62 13.82 -2.01
C ARG A 169 9.09 13.89 -2.40
N LYS A 170 9.96 14.19 -1.44
CA LYS A 170 11.41 14.30 -1.63
C LYS A 170 12.06 12.97 -2.08
N ASP A 171 11.60 11.83 -1.54
CA ASP A 171 12.13 10.53 -1.95
C ASP A 171 11.64 10.15 -3.35
N ILE A 172 10.38 10.49 -3.67
CA ILE A 172 9.79 10.26 -5.00
C ILE A 172 10.51 11.08 -6.06
N GLU A 173 10.71 12.38 -5.81
CA GLU A 173 11.43 13.29 -6.73
C GLU A 173 12.86 12.79 -6.98
N LYS A 174 13.58 12.36 -5.93
CA LYS A 174 14.91 11.74 -6.08
C LYS A 174 14.88 10.44 -6.91
N ALA A 175 13.86 9.63 -6.75
CA ALA A 175 13.71 8.42 -7.55
C ALA A 175 13.44 8.77 -9.03
N PHE A 176 12.68 9.82 -9.28
CA PHE A 176 12.35 10.28 -10.63
C PHE A 176 13.50 11.03 -11.32
N ASP A 177 14.45 11.64 -10.58
CA ASP A 177 15.66 12.26 -11.14
C ASP A 177 16.50 11.28 -11.98
N HIS A 178 16.39 9.98 -11.70
CA HIS A 178 17.11 8.91 -12.40
C HIS A 178 16.25 8.20 -13.45
N LEU A 179 15.02 8.67 -13.70
CA LEU A 179 14.07 8.08 -14.61
C LEU A 179 13.90 8.95 -15.86
N ALA A 180 14.02 8.36 -17.05
CA ALA A 180 13.57 9.03 -18.26
C ALA A 180 12.03 9.08 -18.24
N VAL A 181 11.48 10.20 -17.78
CA VAL A 181 10.02 10.39 -17.54
C VAL A 181 9.26 10.81 -18.80
N GLU A 182 10.00 11.11 -19.91
CA GLU A 182 9.40 11.53 -21.17
C GLU A 182 8.58 10.37 -21.78
N ASP A 183 7.33 10.64 -22.15
CA ASP A 183 6.39 9.70 -22.80
C ASP A 183 5.87 8.52 -21.92
N LEU A 184 6.09 8.53 -20.62
CA LEU A 184 5.53 7.51 -19.73
C LEU A 184 4.10 7.85 -19.29
N SER A 185 3.26 6.81 -19.21
CA SER A 185 1.94 6.93 -18.59
C SER A 185 2.06 7.10 -17.07
N VAL A 186 1.01 7.66 -16.44
CA VAL A 186 0.94 7.76 -14.96
C VAL A 186 1.13 6.39 -14.32
N GLU A 187 0.53 5.36 -14.90
CA GLU A 187 0.64 3.99 -14.41
C GLU A 187 2.07 3.47 -14.45
N ASP A 188 2.79 3.68 -15.56
CA ASP A 188 4.18 3.27 -15.71
C ASP A 188 5.11 4.03 -14.76
N LEU A 189 4.85 5.33 -14.56
CA LEU A 189 5.59 6.16 -13.62
C LEU A 189 5.39 5.69 -12.17
N VAL A 190 4.16 5.37 -11.76
CA VAL A 190 3.87 4.83 -10.42
C VAL A 190 4.56 3.48 -10.23
N LYS A 191 4.45 2.55 -11.18
CA LYS A 191 5.10 1.23 -11.10
C LYS A 191 6.62 1.34 -11.02
N LYS A 192 7.25 2.13 -11.87
CA LYS A 192 8.71 2.34 -11.86
C LYS A 192 9.17 3.07 -10.60
N GLY A 193 8.41 4.07 -10.15
CA GLY A 193 8.66 4.78 -8.90
C GLY A 193 8.66 3.83 -7.70
N LEU A 194 7.68 2.93 -7.60
CA LEU A 194 7.64 1.92 -6.54
C LEU A 194 8.88 1.03 -6.53
N ILE A 195 9.30 0.52 -7.70
CA ILE A 195 10.50 -0.31 -7.81
C ILE A 195 11.74 0.42 -7.28
N LEU A 196 11.92 1.70 -7.65
CA LEU A 196 13.06 2.49 -7.22
C LEU A 196 13.04 2.86 -5.74
N LEU A 197 11.85 3.07 -5.18
CA LEU A 197 11.65 3.41 -3.77
C LEU A 197 11.80 2.20 -2.84
N THR A 198 11.57 0.98 -3.34
CA THR A 198 11.71 -0.27 -2.56
C THR A 198 13.12 -0.86 -2.56
N GLN A 199 13.98 -0.46 -3.48
CA GLN A 199 15.36 -0.95 -3.56
C GLN A 199 16.33 -0.29 -2.57
N LYS A 200 15.84 0.57 -1.69
CA LYS A 200 16.58 1.13 -0.54
C LYS A 200 16.28 0.36 0.73
#